data_61801be86fa0c9e20e5b128222640329
#
_entry.id   61801be86fa0c9e20e5b128222640329
#
_cell.length_a   1.000
_cell.length_b   1.000
_cell.length_c   1.000
_cell.angle_alpha   90.00
_cell.angle_beta   90.00
_cell.angle_gamma   90.00
#
_symmetry.space_group_name_H-M   'P 1'
#
loop_
_entity.id
_entity.type
_entity.pdbx_description
1 polymer ?
#
loop_
_entity_poly.entity_id
_entity_poly.type
_entity_poly.pdbx_seq_one_letter_code
_entity_poly.pdbx_strand_id
1 'polypeptide(L)' 'AAVNKQNYADKSNILIDDREKNIQQWKDAGGIGILFKSTDQVIDELKKIMNL' A
#
# COMPACT_ATOMS: atom_id res chain seq x y z
N ALA A 1 -17.02 -7.45 -8.57
CA ALA A 1 -17.78 -6.54 -7.75
C ALA A 1 -16.91 -5.37 -7.30
N ALA A 2 -17.52 -4.22 -7.19
CA ALA A 2 -16.82 -3.05 -6.68
C ALA A 2 -16.48 -3.29 -5.22
N VAL A 3 -15.20 -3.17 -4.90
CA VAL A 3 -14.74 -3.38 -3.55
C VAL A 3 -14.30 -2.03 -3.00
N ASN A 4 -14.78 -1.70 -1.82
CA ASN A 4 -14.30 -0.54 -1.11
C ASN A 4 -12.91 -0.87 -0.56
N LYS A 5 -11.89 -0.21 -1.09
CA LYS A 5 -10.50 -0.48 -0.69
C LYS A 5 -10.28 -0.32 0.81
N GLN A 6 -10.96 0.61 1.43
CA GLN A 6 -10.79 0.86 2.86
C GLN A 6 -11.25 -0.31 3.72
N ASN A 7 -12.22 -1.10 3.26
CA ASN A 7 -12.69 -2.27 4.00
C ASN A 7 -11.64 -3.39 4.05
N TYR A 8 -10.64 -3.31 3.19
CA TYR A 8 -9.58 -4.32 3.08
C TYR A 8 -8.23 -3.79 3.50
N ALA A 9 -8.19 -2.57 4.03
CA ALA A 9 -6.95 -1.96 4.49
C ALA A 9 -6.59 -2.52 5.88
N ASP A 10 -5.77 -3.54 5.89
CA ASP A 10 -5.23 -4.12 7.12
C ASP A 10 -3.75 -4.48 6.89
N LYS A 11 -3.14 -5.10 7.90
CA LYS A 11 -1.71 -5.41 7.86
C LYS A 11 -1.31 -6.39 6.75
N SER A 12 -2.27 -7.16 6.23
CA SER A 12 -1.99 -8.12 5.17
C SER A 12 -2.25 -7.56 3.78
N ASN A 13 -2.85 -6.38 3.68
CA ASN A 13 -3.21 -5.76 2.41
C ASN A 13 -2.30 -4.58 2.12
N ILE A 14 -1.71 -4.58 0.94
CA ILE A 14 -0.75 -3.55 0.52
C ILE A 14 -1.35 -2.81 -0.67
N LEU A 15 -1.41 -1.49 -0.57
CA LEU A 15 -1.79 -0.62 -1.68
C LEU A 15 -0.56 0.05 -2.24
N ILE A 16 -0.38 -0.05 -3.56
CA ILE A 16 0.67 0.65 -4.29
C ILE A 16 -0.02 1.65 -5.21
N ASP A 17 0.23 2.93 -5.01
CA ASP A 17 -0.43 3.99 -5.77
C ASP A 17 0.53 5.17 -5.90
N ASP A 18 0.42 5.94 -6.98
CA ASP A 18 1.20 7.15 -7.19
C ASP A 18 0.57 8.38 -6.54
N ARG A 19 -0.61 8.23 -5.98
CA ARG A 19 -1.35 9.32 -5.32
C ARG A 19 -1.16 9.27 -3.83
N GLU A 20 -0.48 10.27 -3.30
CA GLU A 20 -0.19 10.36 -1.87
C GLU A 20 -1.45 10.33 -1.02
N LYS A 21 -2.51 10.99 -1.47
CA LYS A 21 -3.79 11.04 -0.74
C LYS A 21 -4.39 9.64 -0.56
N ASN A 22 -4.34 8.82 -1.62
CA ASN A 22 -4.85 7.46 -1.55
C ASN A 22 -4.03 6.61 -0.58
N ILE A 23 -2.72 6.76 -0.62
CA ILE A 23 -1.82 6.04 0.28
C ILE A 23 -2.08 6.43 1.73
N GLN A 24 -2.27 7.73 1.99
CA GLN A 24 -2.53 8.20 3.34
C GLN A 24 -3.86 7.66 3.89
N GLN A 25 -4.91 7.66 3.06
CA GLN A 25 -6.19 7.10 3.46
C GLN A 25 -6.09 5.62 3.78
N TRP A 26 -5.31 4.89 2.99
CA TRP A 26 -5.11 3.46 3.20
C TRP A 26 -4.38 3.19 4.51
N LYS A 27 -3.35 3.97 4.79
CA LYS A 27 -2.61 3.86 6.06
C LYS A 27 -3.47 4.22 7.26
N ASP A 28 -4.29 5.27 7.12
CA ASP A 28 -5.19 5.70 8.19
C ASP A 28 -6.23 4.62 8.52
N ALA A 29 -6.59 3.81 7.54
CA ALA A 29 -7.50 2.69 7.74
C ALA A 29 -6.81 1.43 8.26
N GLY A 30 -5.50 1.49 8.53
CA GLY A 30 -4.74 0.38 9.10
C GLY A 30 -4.02 -0.49 8.08
N GLY A 31 -4.04 -0.12 6.80
CA GLY A 31 -3.35 -0.87 5.75
C GLY A 31 -1.90 -0.44 5.56
N ILE A 32 -1.19 -1.20 4.75
CA ILE A 32 0.17 -0.87 4.35
C ILE A 32 0.12 -0.16 3.01
N GLY A 33 0.66 1.05 2.95
CA GLY A 33 0.67 1.83 1.72
C GLY A 33 2.07 2.10 1.22
N ILE A 34 2.27 1.94 -0.09
CA ILE A 34 3.53 2.27 -0.75
C ILE A 34 3.25 3.31 -1.81
N LEU A 35 3.81 4.51 -1.64
CA LEU A 35 3.72 5.54 -2.65
C LEU A 35 4.66 5.19 -3.80
N PHE A 36 4.09 5.00 -4.99
CA PHE A 36 4.86 4.60 -6.16
C PHE A 36 5.70 5.77 -6.67
N LYS A 37 7.00 5.57 -6.74
CA LYS A 37 7.95 6.51 -7.33
C LYS A 37 8.73 5.84 -8.46
N SER A 38 9.17 4.62 -8.25
CA SER A 38 9.86 3.81 -9.24
C SER A 38 9.63 2.34 -8.95
N THR A 39 9.82 1.49 -9.97
CA THR A 39 9.67 0.05 -9.81
C THR A 39 10.69 -0.50 -8.81
N ASP A 40 11.93 -0.06 -8.90
CA ASP A 40 13.00 -0.53 -8.01
C ASP A 40 12.71 -0.17 -6.56
N GLN A 41 12.21 1.02 -6.33
CA GLN A 41 11.85 1.48 -4.98
C GLN A 41 10.71 0.62 -4.41
N VAL A 42 9.69 0.31 -5.21
CA VAL A 42 8.57 -0.51 -4.77
C VAL A 42 9.02 -1.93 -4.43
N ILE A 43 9.87 -2.52 -5.27
CA ILE A 43 10.40 -3.86 -5.02
C ILE A 43 11.19 -3.89 -3.71
N ASP A 44 12.02 -2.88 -3.48
CA ASP A 44 12.81 -2.79 -2.26
C ASP A 44 11.94 -2.69 -1.01
N GLU A 45 10.90 -1.86 -1.08
CA GLU A 45 9.97 -1.72 0.04
C GLU A 45 9.16 -2.98 0.28
N LEU A 46 8.75 -3.67 -0.77
CA LEU A 46 8.04 -4.94 -0.64
C LEU A 46 8.91 -6.00 0.03
N LYS A 47 10.18 -6.06 -0.32
CA LYS A 47 11.11 -7.00 0.31
C LYS A 47 11.21 -6.76 1.81
N LYS A 48 11.27 -5.50 2.22
CA LYS A 48 11.34 -5.14 3.64
C LYS A 48 10.05 -5.54 4.38
N ILE A 49 8.90 -5.28 3.77
CA ILE A 49 7.61 -5.61 4.36
C ILE A 49 7.45 -7.12 4.49
N MET A 50 7.84 -7.86 3.46
CA MET A 50 7.71 -9.32 3.42
C MET A 50 8.87 -10.03 4.11
N ASN A 51 9.86 -9.29 4.57
CA ASN A 51 11.03 -9.82 5.25
C ASN A 51 11.82 -10.80 4.37
N LEU A 52 11.96 -10.43 3.11
CA LEU A 52 12.71 -11.23 2.13
C LEU A 52 14.13 -10.75 1.96
#